data_55a1debf57a2b377543b5d47100715a6
#
_entry.id   55a1debf57a2b377543b5d47100715a6
#
_cell.length_a   1.000
_cell.length_b   1.000
_cell.length_c   1.000
_cell.angle_alpha   90.00
_cell.angle_beta   90.00
_cell.angle_gamma   90.00
#
_symmetry.space_group_name_H-M   'P 1'
#
loop_
_entity.id
_entity.type
_entity.pdbx_description
1 polymer ?
#
loop_
_entity_poly.entity_id
_entity_poly.type
_entity_poly.pdbx_seq_one_letter_code
_entity_poly.pdbx_strand_id
1 'polypeptide(L)'
;MVLPQTDKSGQSSDPGHILANGHGIPHLAAAGDDSLTGGAISTAVRTPFPPIADYAFLSDCENTCLISSAGSVEWMCVPRPDSPSVFGSILDRGAGHFRLAPYGVTVPSARRYLPGSLILETTWQTHTGWAIVRDALVMGPWHDIETRSRTHRRTPMDWDAEHILLRTVRCVSGTVEFVMSCEPSFDYHRESATWEYSAAAYGEAIARAGKNPEAHPTLRLTTNLRIGLEGHEARARTRLTEGDKVFVALSWSKHPSPQTFDEASDKMWKTSEAWRQWINVGDFPDHPWRSYLQRSALTLKGLTYSPTGALLAASTTSLPETPHGERNWDYRYSWIRDSTFAL
;
A
#
# COMPACT_ATOMS: atom_id res chain seq x y z
N MET A 1 -22.11 -26.28 49.76
CA MET A 1 -21.85 -25.47 50.94
C MET A 1 -22.21 -24.03 50.52
N VAL A 2 -23.47 -23.73 50.73
CA VAL A 2 -24.13 -22.56 51.32
C VAL A 2 -23.72 -21.20 50.70
N LEU A 3 -24.66 -20.69 49.90
CA LEU A 3 -24.88 -19.25 49.66
C LEU A 3 -25.44 -18.56 50.93
N PRO A 4 -25.38 -17.27 51.05
CA PRO A 4 -26.57 -16.54 51.50
C PRO A 4 -27.10 -15.53 50.50
N GLN A 5 -28.44 -15.50 50.49
CA GLN A 5 -29.33 -14.57 49.82
C GLN A 5 -29.54 -13.31 50.64
N THR A 6 -30.15 -12.36 49.94
CA THR A 6 -31.08 -11.28 50.31
C THR A 6 -30.43 -9.98 50.80
N ASP A 7 -30.93 -8.76 50.43
CA ASP A 7 -32.29 -8.30 50.54
C ASP A 7 -32.63 -7.11 49.62
N LYS A 8 -33.91 -6.93 49.39
CA LYS A 8 -34.58 -5.94 48.55
C LYS A 8 -34.88 -4.64 49.31
N SER A 9 -34.89 -3.55 48.59
CA SER A 9 -35.83 -2.44 48.69
C SER A 9 -35.47 -1.43 47.60
N GLY A 10 -36.19 -1.05 46.60
CA GLY A 10 -37.62 -0.71 46.51
C GLY A 10 -37.78 0.79 46.58
N GLN A 11 -37.79 1.49 45.43
CA GLN A 11 -38.80 2.53 45.18
C GLN A 11 -38.67 3.11 43.75
N SER A 12 -39.83 3.20 43.13
CA SER A 12 -40.20 3.74 41.84
C SER A 12 -40.16 5.27 41.79
N SER A 13 -39.93 5.85 40.62
CA SER A 13 -40.73 6.93 40.04
C SER A 13 -40.17 7.36 38.67
N ASP A 14 -40.88 7.07 37.69
CA ASP A 14 -41.57 7.73 36.57
C ASP A 14 -40.72 8.54 35.53
N PRO A 15 -41.15 8.52 34.25
CA PRO A 15 -40.32 8.86 33.11
C PRO A 15 -40.57 10.28 32.62
N GLY A 16 -39.57 10.86 32.04
CA GLY A 16 -39.77 12.12 31.34
C GLY A 16 -38.49 12.86 30.97
N HIS A 17 -38.19 12.82 29.74
CA HIS A 17 -37.59 13.78 28.85
C HIS A 17 -36.48 13.19 27.98
N ILE A 18 -36.92 12.79 26.80
CA ILE A 18 -36.04 12.64 25.64
C ILE A 18 -35.62 14.04 25.22
N LEU A 19 -34.35 14.39 25.45
CA LEU A 19 -33.70 15.49 24.77
C LEU A 19 -32.75 14.92 23.73
N ALA A 20 -33.13 15.09 22.48
CA ALA A 20 -32.31 14.84 21.33
C ALA A 20 -31.09 15.75 21.36
N ASN A 21 -29.93 15.21 21.69
CA ASN A 21 -28.65 15.87 21.44
C ASN A 21 -28.23 15.56 20.02
N GLY A 22 -28.53 16.50 19.12
CA GLY A 22 -27.97 16.53 17.77
C GLY A 22 -26.46 16.73 17.86
N HIS A 23 -25.72 15.72 17.45
CA HIS A 23 -24.31 15.89 17.18
C HIS A 23 -24.19 16.62 15.83
N GLY A 24 -23.95 17.92 15.91
CA GLY A 24 -23.61 18.74 14.79
C GLY A 24 -22.34 18.25 14.15
N ILE A 25 -22.40 18.00 12.86
CA ILE A 25 -21.24 17.79 11.99
C ILE A 25 -20.39 19.06 12.07
N PRO A 26 -19.09 19.01 12.38
CA PRO A 26 -18.26 20.21 12.35
C PRO A 26 -18.23 20.73 10.91
N HIS A 27 -18.70 21.96 10.71
CA HIS A 27 -18.51 22.71 9.48
C HIS A 27 -17.00 22.81 9.20
N LEU A 28 -16.56 22.30 8.06
CA LEU A 28 -15.26 22.58 7.49
C LEU A 28 -15.19 24.09 7.27
N ALA A 29 -14.36 24.76 8.07
CA ALA A 29 -13.99 26.14 7.84
C ALA A 29 -13.30 26.24 6.46
N ALA A 30 -13.78 27.17 5.64
CA ALA A 30 -13.16 27.51 4.37
C ALA A 30 -11.70 27.92 4.60
N ALA A 31 -10.79 27.24 3.91
CA ALA A 31 -9.38 27.56 3.91
C ALA A 31 -9.19 28.95 3.30
N GLY A 32 -8.65 29.86 4.09
CA GLY A 32 -8.23 31.17 3.65
C GLY A 32 -7.12 31.08 2.62
N ASP A 33 -7.14 32.05 1.75
CA ASP A 33 -6.19 32.37 0.71
C ASP A 33 -4.74 32.45 1.27
N ASP A 34 -3.94 31.43 0.98
CA ASP A 34 -2.50 31.43 1.25
C ASP A 34 -1.75 31.80 -0.04
N SER A 35 -1.39 33.07 -0.11
CA SER A 35 -0.48 33.64 -1.07
C SER A 35 0.84 32.86 -1.15
N LEU A 36 1.15 32.45 -2.34
CA LEU A 36 2.42 32.03 -2.92
C LEU A 36 3.68 32.48 -2.17
N THR A 37 4.22 31.67 -1.28
CA THR A 37 5.64 31.62 -0.95
C THR A 37 6.11 30.19 -0.85
N GLY A 38 6.99 29.81 -1.77
CA GLY A 38 7.39 28.45 -2.07
C GLY A 38 8.17 27.75 -0.96
N GLY A 39 7.63 26.65 -0.58
CA GLY A 39 8.24 25.53 0.11
C GLY A 39 7.27 24.39 -0.03
N ALA A 40 7.55 23.44 -0.94
CA ALA A 40 6.68 22.29 -1.16
C ALA A 40 6.68 21.41 0.09
N ILE A 41 5.72 21.62 0.97
CA ILE A 41 5.47 20.70 2.08
C ILE A 41 4.93 19.40 1.49
N SER A 42 5.61 18.28 1.77
CA SER A 42 5.16 16.94 1.41
C SER A 42 3.67 16.74 1.71
N THR A 43 2.93 16.19 0.78
CA THR A 43 1.49 15.95 0.97
C THR A 43 1.22 14.98 2.14
N ALA A 44 2.16 14.10 2.48
CA ALA A 44 2.06 13.19 3.61
C ALA A 44 2.09 13.94 4.97
N VAL A 45 2.86 15.01 5.10
CA VAL A 45 2.97 15.80 6.34
C VAL A 45 1.65 16.47 6.73
N ARG A 46 0.80 16.79 5.76
CA ARG A 46 -0.50 17.44 6.01
C ARG A 46 -1.63 16.45 6.32
N THR A 47 -1.40 15.15 6.11
CA THR A 47 -2.43 14.13 6.34
C THR A 47 -2.27 13.55 7.75
N PRO A 48 -3.33 13.52 8.58
CA PRO A 48 -3.26 12.85 9.88
C PRO A 48 -2.98 11.36 9.71
N PHE A 49 -2.49 10.70 10.78
CA PHE A 49 -2.33 9.25 10.77
C PHE A 49 -3.69 8.57 10.59
N PRO A 50 -3.93 7.83 9.51
CA PRO A 50 -5.15 7.07 9.36
C PRO A 50 -5.15 5.87 10.31
N PRO A 51 -6.32 5.33 10.69
CA PRO A 51 -6.42 4.06 11.39
C PRO A 51 -5.70 2.95 10.62
N ILE A 52 -5.05 2.03 11.33
CA ILE A 52 -4.34 0.89 10.70
C ILE A 52 -5.27 0.05 9.83
N ALA A 53 -6.54 -0.07 10.23
CA ALA A 53 -7.58 -0.78 9.48
C ALA A 53 -7.87 -0.17 8.08
N ASP A 54 -7.50 1.08 7.84
CA ASP A 54 -7.71 1.76 6.56
C ASP A 54 -6.61 1.49 5.55
N TYR A 55 -5.52 0.84 5.97
CA TYR A 55 -4.45 0.46 5.04
C TYR A 55 -4.80 -0.80 4.26
N ALA A 56 -4.56 -0.77 2.96
CA ALA A 56 -4.58 -1.96 2.12
C ALA A 56 -3.20 -2.60 2.08
N PHE A 57 -3.17 -3.92 2.18
CA PHE A 57 -1.97 -4.76 2.14
C PHE A 57 -1.74 -5.30 0.74
N LEU A 58 -0.54 -5.12 0.19
CA LEU A 58 -0.08 -5.75 -1.05
C LEU A 58 1.16 -6.59 -0.79
N SER A 59 1.35 -7.63 -1.59
CA SER A 59 2.54 -8.49 -1.53
C SER A 59 2.82 -9.15 -2.88
N ASP A 60 4.10 -9.48 -3.11
CA ASP A 60 4.59 -10.40 -4.14
C ASP A 60 5.23 -11.65 -3.52
N CYS A 61 5.00 -11.88 -2.22
CA CYS A 61 5.62 -12.94 -1.40
C CYS A 61 7.14 -12.79 -1.20
N GLU A 62 7.72 -11.66 -1.58
CA GLU A 62 9.10 -11.27 -1.24
C GLU A 62 9.16 -9.88 -0.62
N ASN A 63 8.23 -9.01 -1.00
CA ASN A 63 8.04 -7.69 -0.40
C ASN A 63 6.58 -7.45 -0.05
N THR A 64 6.37 -6.50 0.84
CA THR A 64 5.03 -6.06 1.24
C THR A 64 4.96 -4.54 1.23
N CYS A 65 3.79 -4.00 0.95
CA CYS A 65 3.53 -2.58 1.18
C CYS A 65 2.12 -2.33 1.70
N LEU A 66 1.97 -1.18 2.37
CA LEU A 66 0.69 -0.71 2.87
C LEU A 66 0.31 0.61 2.21
N ILE A 67 -0.92 0.65 1.68
CA ILE A 67 -1.47 1.83 0.98
C ILE A 67 -2.62 2.40 1.80
N SER A 68 -2.50 3.67 2.18
CA SER A 68 -3.55 4.40 2.90
C SER A 68 -4.77 4.68 2.02
N SER A 69 -5.89 5.05 2.64
CA SER A 69 -7.10 5.47 1.92
C SER A 69 -6.88 6.68 1.01
N ALA A 70 -5.90 7.54 1.33
CA ALA A 70 -5.51 8.67 0.49
C ALA A 70 -4.70 8.29 -0.78
N GLY A 71 -4.54 6.99 -1.06
CA GLY A 71 -3.82 6.49 -2.24
C GLY A 71 -2.30 6.62 -2.13
N SER A 72 -1.77 6.65 -0.90
CA SER A 72 -0.34 6.79 -0.60
C SER A 72 0.23 5.48 -0.05
N VAL A 73 1.30 4.98 -0.65
CA VAL A 73 2.15 3.94 -0.02
C VAL A 73 2.87 4.59 1.13
N GLU A 74 2.64 4.10 2.35
CA GLU A 74 3.16 4.68 3.59
C GLU A 74 3.98 3.70 4.42
N TRP A 75 4.07 2.47 3.96
CA TRP A 75 4.98 1.46 4.47
C TRP A 75 5.49 0.57 3.36
N MET A 76 6.81 0.47 3.23
CA MET A 76 7.48 -0.47 2.34
C MET A 76 8.95 -0.61 2.70
N CYS A 77 9.43 -1.85 2.75
CA CYS A 77 10.82 -2.21 2.96
C CYS A 77 11.37 -2.92 1.73
N VAL A 78 12.58 -2.60 1.32
CA VAL A 78 13.26 -3.24 0.19
C VAL A 78 14.76 -3.40 0.47
N PRO A 79 15.41 -4.43 -0.03
CA PRO A 79 14.92 -5.46 -0.97
C PRO A 79 14.14 -6.58 -0.31
N ARG A 80 14.08 -6.67 1.03
CA ARG A 80 13.39 -7.70 1.79
C ARG A 80 12.45 -7.09 2.82
N PRO A 81 11.47 -7.86 3.36
CA PRO A 81 10.54 -7.34 4.35
C PRO A 81 11.22 -6.82 5.64
N ASP A 82 12.32 -7.47 6.05
CA ASP A 82 13.10 -7.11 7.25
C ASP A 82 14.17 -6.03 7.00
N SER A 83 14.30 -5.56 5.76
CA SER A 83 15.21 -4.44 5.41
C SER A 83 14.69 -3.12 6.00
N PRO A 84 15.56 -2.09 6.10
CA PRO A 84 15.13 -0.75 6.42
C PRO A 84 14.05 -0.24 5.46
N SER A 85 13.14 0.58 5.97
CA SER A 85 12.06 1.14 5.16
C SER A 85 12.58 2.16 4.14
N VAL A 86 11.89 2.24 3.00
CA VAL A 86 12.03 3.31 2.00
C VAL A 86 10.79 4.21 1.96
N PHE A 87 9.66 3.71 2.45
CA PHE A 87 8.48 4.48 2.79
C PHE A 87 8.07 4.11 4.21
N GLY A 88 8.00 5.08 5.10
CA GLY A 88 7.77 4.89 6.51
C GLY A 88 6.75 5.84 7.11
N SER A 89 5.94 6.54 6.29
CA SER A 89 4.99 7.56 6.75
C SER A 89 3.93 7.04 7.72
N ILE A 90 3.75 5.73 7.84
CA ILE A 90 2.91 5.12 8.88
C ILE A 90 3.49 5.33 10.29
N LEU A 91 4.81 5.47 10.42
CA LEU A 91 5.50 5.69 11.70
C LEU A 91 5.79 7.18 11.93
N ASP A 92 6.23 7.88 10.90
CA ASP A 92 6.54 9.31 10.90
C ASP A 92 6.14 9.91 9.56
N ARG A 93 5.26 10.90 9.57
CA ARG A 93 4.70 11.51 8.35
C ARG A 93 5.76 12.06 7.40
N GLY A 94 6.96 12.38 7.89
CA GLY A 94 8.12 12.79 7.10
C GLY A 94 8.96 11.62 6.54
N ALA A 95 8.70 10.38 6.95
CA ALA A 95 9.56 9.23 6.64
C ALA A 95 9.33 8.59 5.27
N GLY A 96 8.97 9.38 4.28
CA GLY A 96 8.83 8.96 2.89
C GLY A 96 7.47 8.35 2.54
N HIS A 97 7.01 8.65 1.34
CA HIS A 97 5.71 8.21 0.84
C HIS A 97 5.71 8.09 -0.70
N PHE A 98 4.70 7.37 -1.22
CA PHE A 98 4.45 7.35 -2.66
C PHE A 98 2.95 7.47 -2.94
N ARG A 99 2.48 8.69 -3.18
CA ARG A 99 1.08 8.99 -3.45
C ARG A 99 0.78 9.04 -4.95
N LEU A 100 -0.35 8.46 -5.34
CA LEU A 100 -0.94 8.57 -6.69
C LEU A 100 -2.46 8.68 -6.54
N ALA A 101 -3.00 9.88 -6.68
CA ALA A 101 -4.42 10.15 -6.45
C ALA A 101 -4.85 11.45 -7.14
N PRO A 102 -6.16 11.72 -7.27
CA PRO A 102 -6.62 12.99 -7.75
C PRO A 102 -6.15 14.17 -6.88
N TYR A 103 -5.93 15.29 -7.52
CA TYR A 103 -5.56 16.53 -6.82
C TYR A 103 -6.68 16.98 -5.87
N GLY A 104 -6.31 17.30 -4.64
CA GLY A 104 -7.25 17.80 -3.64
C GLY A 104 -8.23 16.76 -3.08
N VAL A 105 -8.13 15.47 -3.47
CA VAL A 105 -9.02 14.40 -2.99
C VAL A 105 -8.21 13.43 -2.14
N THR A 106 -8.69 13.17 -0.91
CA THR A 106 -8.03 12.26 0.04
C THR A 106 -8.89 11.05 0.41
N VAL A 107 -10.17 11.08 0.07
CA VAL A 107 -11.13 9.99 0.36
C VAL A 107 -11.63 9.41 -0.95
N PRO A 108 -11.39 8.12 -1.21
CA PRO A 108 -11.89 7.44 -2.39
C PRO A 108 -13.38 7.12 -2.27
N SER A 109 -14.06 6.98 -3.41
CA SER A 109 -15.46 6.57 -3.44
C SER A 109 -15.65 5.08 -3.14
N ALA A 110 -14.67 4.25 -3.52
CA ALA A 110 -14.66 2.83 -3.20
C ALA A 110 -13.22 2.28 -3.23
N ARG A 111 -13.00 1.26 -2.41
CA ARG A 111 -11.77 0.46 -2.41
C ARG A 111 -12.13 -1.00 -2.30
N ARG A 112 -11.49 -1.82 -3.12
CA ARG A 112 -11.65 -3.28 -3.06
C ARG A 112 -10.41 -3.97 -3.60
N TYR A 113 -10.22 -5.21 -3.25
CA TYR A 113 -9.30 -6.07 -3.98
C TYR A 113 -10.00 -6.71 -5.17
N LEU A 114 -9.27 -6.91 -6.25
CA LEU A 114 -9.76 -7.75 -7.34
C LEU A 114 -9.96 -9.18 -6.81
N PRO A 115 -11.08 -9.85 -7.18
CA PRO A 115 -11.39 -11.18 -6.68
C PRO A 115 -10.25 -12.16 -6.85
N GLY A 116 -9.91 -12.88 -5.78
CA GLY A 116 -8.86 -13.90 -5.77
C GLY A 116 -7.44 -13.35 -5.86
N SER A 117 -7.21 -12.07 -5.56
CA SER A 117 -5.88 -11.46 -5.67
C SER A 117 -5.56 -10.49 -4.54
N LEU A 118 -4.28 -10.05 -4.48
CA LEU A 118 -3.80 -8.91 -3.67
C LEU A 118 -3.60 -7.66 -4.53
N ILE A 119 -4.38 -7.48 -5.60
CA ILE A 119 -4.41 -6.25 -6.38
C ILE A 119 -5.49 -5.34 -5.82
N LEU A 120 -5.10 -4.17 -5.37
CA LEU A 120 -6.01 -3.15 -4.88
C LEU A 120 -6.60 -2.38 -6.06
N GLU A 121 -7.91 -2.20 -6.08
CA GLU A 121 -8.61 -1.29 -6.98
C GLU A 121 -9.25 -0.18 -6.17
N THR A 122 -8.90 1.07 -6.48
CA THR A 122 -9.42 2.27 -5.82
C THR A 122 -10.19 3.11 -6.85
N THR A 123 -11.45 3.40 -6.58
CA THR A 123 -12.28 4.28 -7.40
C THR A 123 -12.26 5.69 -6.82
N TRP A 124 -11.90 6.65 -7.63
CA TRP A 124 -11.87 8.07 -7.30
C TRP A 124 -12.94 8.83 -8.08
N GLN A 125 -13.78 9.54 -7.39
CA GLN A 125 -14.77 10.42 -7.98
C GLN A 125 -14.45 11.88 -7.62
N THR A 126 -14.48 12.73 -8.62
CA THR A 126 -14.33 14.17 -8.49
C THR A 126 -15.57 14.86 -9.04
N HIS A 127 -15.67 16.17 -8.91
CA HIS A 127 -16.77 16.93 -9.50
C HIS A 127 -16.80 16.90 -11.03
N THR A 128 -15.68 16.59 -11.68
CA THR A 128 -15.50 16.68 -13.13
C THR A 128 -15.37 15.32 -13.81
N GLY A 129 -15.25 14.23 -13.05
CA GLY A 129 -15.07 12.89 -13.61
C GLY A 129 -14.70 11.86 -12.58
N TRP A 130 -14.46 10.64 -13.04
CA TRP A 130 -14.01 9.57 -12.17
C TRP A 130 -12.96 8.68 -12.85
N ALA A 131 -12.10 8.11 -12.02
CA ALA A 131 -11.00 7.29 -12.46
C ALA A 131 -10.80 6.09 -11.53
N ILE A 132 -10.16 5.07 -12.05
CA ILE A 132 -9.79 3.85 -11.33
C ILE A 132 -8.28 3.78 -11.26
N VAL A 133 -7.77 3.55 -10.05
CA VAL A 133 -6.37 3.23 -9.79
C VAL A 133 -6.28 1.75 -9.40
N ARG A 134 -5.31 1.03 -9.98
CA ARG A 134 -4.94 -0.32 -9.55
C ARG A 134 -3.51 -0.36 -9.09
N ASP A 135 -3.27 -0.98 -7.96
CA ASP A 135 -1.98 -1.08 -7.31
C ASP A 135 -1.63 -2.56 -7.08
N ALA A 136 -0.41 -2.96 -7.42
CA ALA A 136 0.11 -4.29 -7.18
C ALA A 136 1.62 -4.31 -6.96
N LEU A 137 2.11 -5.24 -6.15
CA LEU A 137 3.47 -5.75 -6.24
C LEU A 137 3.46 -6.86 -7.30
N VAL A 138 4.31 -6.72 -8.32
CA VAL A 138 4.24 -7.51 -9.56
C VAL A 138 4.84 -8.89 -9.36
N MET A 139 4.09 -9.90 -9.78
CA MET A 139 4.53 -11.29 -9.88
C MET A 139 4.54 -11.73 -11.34
N GLY A 140 5.55 -12.48 -11.71
CA GLY A 140 5.71 -13.03 -13.05
C GLY A 140 6.12 -14.50 -13.03
N PRO A 141 6.11 -15.16 -14.18
CA PRO A 141 6.64 -16.51 -14.27
C PRO A 141 8.12 -16.51 -13.91
N TRP A 142 8.63 -17.65 -13.46
CA TRP A 142 10.03 -17.82 -13.11
C TRP A 142 10.94 -17.36 -14.25
N HIS A 143 11.89 -16.50 -13.93
CA HIS A 143 12.89 -16.01 -14.88
C HIS A 143 14.01 -17.03 -15.11
N ASP A 144 14.30 -17.86 -14.11
CA ASP A 144 15.36 -18.87 -14.15
C ASP A 144 14.79 -20.25 -13.77
N ILE A 145 14.57 -21.07 -14.80
CA ILE A 145 14.06 -22.45 -14.66
C ILE A 145 15.08 -23.33 -13.92
N GLU A 146 16.39 -23.08 -14.06
CA GLU A 146 17.40 -23.87 -13.36
C GLU A 146 17.40 -23.58 -11.86
N THR A 147 17.26 -22.33 -11.47
CA THR A 147 17.13 -21.94 -10.06
C THR A 147 15.84 -22.51 -9.46
N ARG A 148 14.75 -22.51 -10.21
CA ARG A 148 13.50 -23.13 -9.81
C ARG A 148 13.65 -24.62 -9.51
N SER A 149 14.34 -25.37 -10.38
CA SER A 149 14.54 -26.80 -10.23
C SER A 149 15.39 -27.17 -9.00
N ARG A 150 16.22 -26.26 -8.52
CA ARG A 150 17.12 -26.45 -7.37
C ARG A 150 16.52 -26.00 -6.03
N THR A 151 15.41 -25.27 -6.05
CA THR A 151 14.77 -24.76 -4.83
C THR A 151 13.62 -25.66 -4.39
N HIS A 152 13.89 -26.60 -3.47
CA HIS A 152 12.86 -27.38 -2.78
C HIS A 152 12.14 -26.59 -1.67
N ARG A 153 12.40 -25.31 -1.53
CA ARG A 153 11.76 -24.43 -0.53
C ARG A 153 10.56 -23.67 -1.08
N ARG A 154 10.42 -23.58 -2.40
CA ARG A 154 9.26 -22.97 -3.07
C ARG A 154 8.40 -24.06 -3.70
N THR A 155 7.09 -23.86 -3.69
CA THR A 155 6.20 -24.77 -4.42
C THR A 155 6.42 -24.61 -5.93
N PRO A 156 6.24 -25.67 -6.74
CA PRO A 156 6.37 -25.57 -8.19
C PRO A 156 5.41 -24.57 -8.85
N MET A 157 4.36 -24.15 -8.13
CA MET A 157 3.34 -23.21 -8.59
C MET A 157 3.62 -21.76 -8.18
N ASP A 158 4.64 -21.49 -7.34
CA ASP A 158 4.97 -20.15 -6.96
C ASP A 158 5.53 -19.37 -8.16
N TRP A 159 5.09 -18.15 -8.30
CA TRP A 159 5.59 -17.20 -9.28
C TRP A 159 6.70 -16.38 -8.65
N ASP A 160 7.58 -15.79 -9.50
CA ASP A 160 8.66 -14.93 -9.04
C ASP A 160 8.18 -13.52 -8.74
N ALA A 161 8.74 -12.90 -7.71
CA ALA A 161 8.62 -11.46 -7.52
C ALA A 161 9.45 -10.72 -8.59
N GLU A 162 8.84 -9.77 -9.28
CA GLU A 162 9.57 -8.91 -10.23
C GLU A 162 10.20 -7.69 -9.54
N HIS A 163 9.92 -7.48 -8.25
CA HIS A 163 10.41 -6.37 -7.47
C HIS A 163 10.01 -5.01 -8.07
N ILE A 164 8.76 -4.92 -8.45
CA ILE A 164 8.12 -3.74 -9.02
C ILE A 164 6.84 -3.44 -8.26
N LEU A 165 6.72 -2.25 -7.71
CA LEU A 165 5.44 -1.68 -7.30
C LEU A 165 4.83 -0.99 -8.52
N LEU A 166 3.75 -1.55 -9.04
CA LEU A 166 3.07 -1.07 -10.23
C LEU A 166 1.74 -0.43 -9.86
N ARG A 167 1.52 0.78 -10.37
CA ARG A 167 0.31 1.57 -10.18
C ARG A 167 -0.21 1.99 -11.55
N THR A 168 -1.46 1.68 -11.86
CA THR A 168 -2.09 2.08 -13.13
C THR A 168 -3.31 2.95 -12.87
N VAL A 169 -3.54 3.93 -13.73
CA VAL A 169 -4.70 4.83 -13.68
C VAL A 169 -5.45 4.75 -14.99
N ARG A 170 -6.78 4.72 -14.93
CA ARG A 170 -7.67 4.89 -16.08
C ARG A 170 -8.72 5.94 -15.74
N CYS A 171 -8.79 7.01 -16.54
CA CYS A 171 -9.92 7.92 -16.50
C CYS A 171 -11.10 7.25 -17.19
N VAL A 172 -12.18 7.03 -16.45
CA VAL A 172 -13.34 6.25 -16.93
C VAL A 172 -14.42 7.16 -17.49
N SER A 173 -14.56 8.36 -16.93
CA SER A 173 -15.53 9.34 -17.40
C SER A 173 -15.10 10.76 -17.03
N GLY A 174 -15.37 11.71 -17.90
CA GLY A 174 -15.14 13.12 -17.70
C GLY A 174 -13.65 13.49 -17.68
N THR A 175 -13.26 14.31 -16.72
CA THR A 175 -11.89 14.81 -16.58
C THR A 175 -11.46 14.76 -15.13
N VAL A 176 -10.27 14.20 -14.86
CA VAL A 176 -9.71 14.12 -13.51
C VAL A 176 -8.26 14.60 -13.53
N GLU A 177 -7.92 15.48 -12.63
CA GLU A 177 -6.54 15.92 -12.44
C GLU A 177 -5.85 15.01 -11.42
N PHE A 178 -4.77 14.33 -11.83
CA PHE A 178 -4.00 13.43 -11.00
C PHE A 178 -2.66 14.05 -10.59
N VAL A 179 -2.24 13.69 -9.39
CA VAL A 179 -0.92 14.02 -8.84
C VAL A 179 -0.22 12.73 -8.46
N MET A 180 1.02 12.60 -8.91
CA MET A 180 2.00 11.65 -8.42
C MET A 180 3.01 12.39 -7.55
N SER A 181 3.34 11.83 -6.39
CA SER A 181 4.33 12.33 -5.45
C SER A 181 5.07 11.13 -4.89
N CYS A 182 6.35 10.97 -5.23
CA CYS A 182 7.20 9.88 -4.79
C CYS A 182 8.42 10.45 -4.07
N GLU A 183 8.44 10.31 -2.76
CA GLU A 183 9.50 10.78 -1.87
C GLU A 183 10.01 9.61 -1.04
N PRO A 184 10.95 8.80 -1.55
CA PRO A 184 11.58 7.76 -0.75
C PRO A 184 12.45 8.37 0.34
N SER A 185 12.44 7.73 1.50
CA SER A 185 13.33 8.09 2.60
C SER A 185 13.95 6.81 3.16
N PHE A 186 15.24 6.67 2.95
CA PHE A 186 15.97 5.45 3.25
C PHE A 186 16.30 5.34 4.74
N ASP A 187 16.51 4.09 5.20
CA ASP A 187 16.94 3.77 6.57
C ASP A 187 16.05 4.42 7.63
N TYR A 188 14.73 4.22 7.53
CA TYR A 188 13.77 4.77 8.49
C TYR A 188 13.88 6.30 8.65
N HIS A 189 14.02 7.02 7.55
CA HIS A 189 14.16 8.47 7.49
C HIS A 189 15.53 9.01 7.94
N ARG A 190 16.57 8.18 8.01
CA ARG A 190 17.93 8.65 8.29
C ARG A 190 18.64 9.21 7.08
N GLU A 191 18.20 8.83 5.88
CA GLU A 191 18.76 9.30 4.62
C GLU A 191 17.67 9.70 3.62
N SER A 192 17.75 10.93 3.14
CA SER A 192 16.88 11.45 2.08
C SER A 192 17.31 10.90 0.71
N ALA A 193 16.37 10.83 -0.22
CA ALA A 193 16.67 10.44 -1.59
C ALA A 193 17.37 11.57 -2.37
N THR A 194 18.27 11.17 -3.27
CA THR A 194 18.78 12.01 -4.36
C THR A 194 18.26 11.45 -5.66
N TRP A 195 17.62 12.30 -6.46
CA TRP A 195 17.02 11.91 -7.73
C TRP A 195 17.85 12.39 -8.92
N GLU A 196 17.93 11.55 -9.97
CA GLU A 196 18.50 11.91 -11.26
C GLU A 196 17.63 11.33 -12.39
N TYR A 197 17.56 12.03 -13.52
CA TYR A 197 16.93 11.47 -14.72
C TYR A 197 17.86 10.42 -15.34
N SER A 198 17.28 9.27 -15.73
CA SER A 198 18.03 8.20 -16.42
C SER A 198 17.77 8.16 -17.94
N ALA A 199 16.75 8.91 -18.41
CA ALA A 199 16.43 9.00 -19.82
C ALA A 199 16.08 10.44 -20.23
N ALA A 200 16.35 10.77 -21.49
CA ALA A 200 16.11 12.12 -22.04
C ALA A 200 14.63 12.52 -22.10
N ALA A 201 13.71 11.55 -21.98
CA ALA A 201 12.27 11.79 -22.15
C ALA A 201 11.53 12.18 -20.86
N TYR A 202 12.24 12.42 -19.73
CA TYR A 202 11.65 12.76 -18.44
C TYR A 202 10.58 11.77 -17.91
N GLY A 203 10.51 10.58 -18.47
CA GLY A 203 9.61 9.50 -18.03
C GLY A 203 10.29 8.47 -17.14
N GLU A 204 11.59 8.63 -16.89
CA GLU A 204 12.36 7.74 -16.04
C GLU A 204 13.33 8.52 -15.15
N ALA A 205 13.33 8.18 -13.85
CA ALA A 205 14.22 8.77 -12.87
C ALA A 205 14.71 7.69 -11.88
N ILE A 206 15.87 7.92 -11.30
CA ILE A 206 16.51 7.03 -10.34
C ILE A 206 16.69 7.76 -9.02
N ALA A 207 16.27 7.11 -7.93
CA ALA A 207 16.53 7.55 -6.56
C ALA A 207 17.62 6.69 -5.91
N ARG A 208 18.55 7.36 -5.23
CA ARG A 208 19.58 6.74 -4.38
C ARG A 208 19.59 7.40 -3.02
N ALA A 209 20.06 6.68 -2.01
CA ALA A 209 20.33 7.26 -0.70
C ALA A 209 21.43 8.32 -0.82
N GLY A 210 21.21 9.47 -0.18
CA GLY A 210 22.09 10.62 -0.38
C GLY A 210 23.48 10.50 0.25
N LYS A 211 23.58 9.76 1.38
CA LYS A 211 24.85 9.63 2.12
C LYS A 211 25.58 8.33 1.78
N ASN A 212 24.86 7.21 1.74
CA ASN A 212 25.42 5.87 1.54
C ASN A 212 24.70 5.14 0.40
N PRO A 213 24.86 5.55 -0.86
CA PRO A 213 24.12 4.98 -1.99
C PRO A 213 24.37 3.48 -2.18
N GLU A 214 25.56 2.97 -1.81
CA GLU A 214 25.91 1.55 -1.96
C GLU A 214 25.29 0.66 -0.87
N ALA A 215 24.88 1.24 0.26
CA ALA A 215 24.27 0.50 1.38
C ALA A 215 22.77 0.23 1.16
N HIS A 216 22.17 0.90 0.20
CA HIS A 216 20.71 0.86 -0.04
C HIS A 216 20.40 0.51 -1.50
N PRO A 217 19.25 -0.11 -1.77
CA PRO A 217 18.85 -0.40 -3.13
C PRO A 217 18.59 0.90 -3.91
N THR A 218 19.02 0.89 -5.17
CA THR A 218 18.64 1.94 -6.13
C THR A 218 17.19 1.75 -6.55
N LEU A 219 16.37 2.80 -6.46
CA LEU A 219 14.98 2.77 -6.90
C LEU A 219 14.88 3.43 -8.28
N ARG A 220 14.19 2.77 -9.20
CA ARG A 220 13.91 3.29 -10.55
C ARG A 220 12.42 3.55 -10.70
N LEU A 221 12.06 4.79 -10.98
CA LEU A 221 10.70 5.21 -11.28
C LEU A 221 10.54 5.34 -12.78
N THR A 222 9.60 4.60 -13.37
CA THR A 222 9.29 4.61 -14.81
C THR A 222 7.81 4.89 -15.00
N THR A 223 7.46 5.80 -15.91
CA THR A 223 6.08 6.21 -16.17
C THR A 223 5.91 6.82 -17.56
N ASN A 224 4.70 6.85 -18.07
CA ASN A 224 4.35 7.64 -19.26
C ASN A 224 3.97 9.10 -18.93
N LEU A 225 4.12 9.52 -17.67
CA LEU A 225 4.02 10.91 -17.25
C LEU A 225 5.35 11.64 -17.42
N ARG A 226 5.30 12.95 -17.52
CA ARG A 226 6.48 13.79 -17.41
C ARG A 226 6.80 14.01 -15.92
N ILE A 227 7.94 13.52 -15.47
CA ILE A 227 8.41 13.66 -14.10
C ILE A 227 9.10 15.01 -13.93
N GLY A 228 8.78 15.73 -12.86
CA GLY A 228 9.57 16.83 -12.31
C GLY A 228 10.34 16.35 -11.08
N LEU A 229 11.60 16.74 -10.93
CA LEU A 229 12.40 16.45 -9.74
C LEU A 229 12.54 17.73 -8.92
N GLU A 230 12.13 17.67 -7.64
CA GLU A 230 12.14 18.81 -6.72
C GLU A 230 12.60 18.35 -5.34
N GLY A 231 13.79 18.82 -4.91
CA GLY A 231 14.39 18.39 -3.65
C GLY A 231 14.59 16.87 -3.60
N HIS A 232 13.91 16.20 -2.68
CA HIS A 232 13.98 14.76 -2.48
C HIS A 232 12.83 13.99 -3.11
N GLU A 233 12.01 14.65 -3.93
CA GLU A 233 10.75 14.13 -4.45
C GLU A 233 10.72 14.12 -5.99
N ALA A 234 10.17 13.05 -6.56
CA ALA A 234 9.75 12.99 -7.95
C ALA A 234 8.24 13.25 -8.04
N ARG A 235 7.84 14.22 -8.83
CA ARG A 235 6.47 14.69 -8.97
C ARG A 235 5.97 14.63 -10.40
N ALA A 236 4.68 14.41 -10.55
CA ALA A 236 3.98 14.66 -11.80
C ALA A 236 2.55 15.15 -11.51
N ARG A 237 2.05 16.06 -12.33
CA ARG A 237 0.67 16.52 -12.29
C ARG A 237 0.14 16.50 -13.71
N THR A 238 -1.00 15.86 -13.92
CA THR A 238 -1.57 15.71 -15.24
C THR A 238 -3.09 15.74 -15.18
N ARG A 239 -3.69 16.30 -16.23
CA ARG A 239 -5.13 16.24 -16.44
C ARG A 239 -5.41 15.07 -17.36
N LEU A 240 -6.21 14.13 -16.87
CA LEU A 240 -6.68 12.97 -17.62
C LEU A 240 -8.12 13.20 -18.07
N THR A 241 -8.41 12.89 -19.34
CA THR A 241 -9.74 12.87 -19.91
C THR A 241 -10.22 11.42 -20.07
N GLU A 242 -11.51 11.24 -20.36
CA GLU A 242 -12.09 9.92 -20.58
C GLU A 242 -11.27 9.10 -21.58
N GLY A 243 -10.92 7.87 -21.20
CA GLY A 243 -10.10 6.96 -21.99
C GLY A 243 -8.60 7.06 -21.73
N ASP A 244 -8.10 8.15 -21.15
CA ASP A 244 -6.69 8.31 -20.84
C ASP A 244 -6.21 7.28 -19.82
N LYS A 245 -4.97 6.83 -20.01
CA LYS A 245 -4.34 5.78 -19.23
C LYS A 245 -2.92 6.19 -18.81
N VAL A 246 -2.60 5.94 -17.55
CA VAL A 246 -1.28 6.21 -16.99
C VAL A 246 -0.79 4.98 -16.25
N PHE A 247 0.51 4.74 -16.30
CA PHE A 247 1.18 3.81 -15.41
C PHE A 247 2.32 4.50 -14.68
N VAL A 248 2.62 4.00 -13.50
CA VAL A 248 3.80 4.37 -12.70
C VAL A 248 4.36 3.08 -12.09
N ALA A 249 5.61 2.78 -12.37
CA ALA A 249 6.32 1.62 -11.87
C ALA A 249 7.53 2.07 -11.06
N LEU A 250 7.62 1.62 -9.81
CA LEU A 250 8.80 1.79 -8.97
C LEU A 250 9.46 0.42 -8.81
N SER A 251 10.70 0.28 -9.30
CA SER A 251 11.45 -0.98 -9.25
C SER A 251 12.75 -0.84 -8.48
N TRP A 252 13.19 -1.96 -7.87
CA TRP A 252 14.46 -2.07 -7.15
C TRP A 252 15.26 -3.30 -7.60
N SER A 253 14.94 -3.81 -8.77
CA SER A 253 15.60 -4.97 -9.38
C SER A 253 16.25 -4.61 -10.71
N LYS A 254 16.95 -5.60 -11.28
CA LYS A 254 17.54 -5.53 -12.63
C LYS A 254 16.53 -5.91 -13.73
N HIS A 255 15.35 -6.39 -13.36
CA HIS A 255 14.32 -6.73 -14.33
C HIS A 255 13.77 -5.46 -15.00
N PRO A 256 13.45 -5.55 -16.29
CA PRO A 256 12.97 -4.38 -17.03
C PRO A 256 11.61 -3.91 -16.48
N SER A 257 11.53 -2.63 -16.17
CA SER A 257 10.27 -1.96 -15.88
C SER A 257 9.42 -1.83 -17.16
N PRO A 258 8.09 -1.81 -17.05
CA PRO A 258 7.24 -1.55 -18.21
C PRO A 258 7.56 -0.17 -18.79
N GLN A 259 7.55 -0.06 -20.12
CA GLN A 259 7.80 1.19 -20.84
C GLN A 259 6.49 1.76 -21.42
N THR A 260 5.46 0.95 -21.50
CA THR A 260 4.15 1.32 -22.03
C THR A 260 3.03 0.94 -21.06
N PHE A 261 1.86 1.55 -21.20
CA PHE A 261 0.68 1.16 -20.44
C PHE A 261 0.25 -0.29 -20.73
N ASP A 262 0.42 -0.74 -21.95
CA ASP A 262 0.02 -2.10 -22.34
C ASP A 262 0.93 -3.15 -21.68
N GLU A 263 2.24 -2.91 -21.59
CA GLU A 263 3.17 -3.75 -20.83
C GLU A 263 2.82 -3.73 -19.32
N ALA A 264 2.50 -2.56 -18.77
CA ALA A 264 2.06 -2.43 -17.39
C ALA A 264 0.76 -3.21 -17.13
N SER A 265 -0.19 -3.14 -18.07
CA SER A 265 -1.45 -3.88 -18.01
C SER A 265 -1.26 -5.38 -18.10
N ASP A 266 -0.33 -5.86 -18.94
CA ASP A 266 0.02 -7.27 -19.04
C ASP A 266 0.64 -7.79 -17.73
N LYS A 267 1.57 -7.04 -17.13
CA LYS A 267 2.13 -7.37 -15.81
C LYS A 267 1.06 -7.43 -14.71
N MET A 268 0.13 -6.48 -14.71
CA MET A 268 -1.00 -6.46 -13.77
C MET A 268 -1.91 -7.68 -13.95
N TRP A 269 -2.17 -8.06 -15.20
CA TRP A 269 -2.97 -9.26 -15.52
C TRP A 269 -2.27 -10.53 -15.08
N LYS A 270 -0.98 -10.71 -15.40
CA LYS A 270 -0.16 -11.85 -14.96
C LYS A 270 -0.13 -11.97 -13.43
N THR A 271 0.03 -10.86 -12.72
CA THR A 271 -0.03 -10.83 -11.26
C THR A 271 -1.40 -11.29 -10.74
N SER A 272 -2.49 -10.85 -11.36
CA SER A 272 -3.83 -11.31 -11.02
C SER A 272 -3.99 -12.82 -11.24
N GLU A 273 -3.45 -13.32 -12.34
CA GLU A 273 -3.52 -14.75 -12.68
C GLU A 273 -2.70 -15.60 -11.71
N ALA A 274 -1.50 -15.14 -11.32
CA ALA A 274 -0.68 -15.81 -10.31
C ALA A 274 -1.44 -16.02 -9.00
N TRP A 275 -2.08 -14.97 -8.48
CA TRP A 275 -2.88 -15.04 -7.27
C TRP A 275 -4.10 -15.97 -7.42
N ARG A 276 -4.79 -15.89 -8.56
CA ARG A 276 -5.96 -16.75 -8.84
C ARG A 276 -5.58 -18.21 -8.96
N GLN A 277 -4.48 -18.54 -9.62
CA GLN A 277 -3.99 -19.90 -9.71
C GLN A 277 -3.67 -20.44 -8.32
N TRP A 278 -3.03 -19.66 -7.46
CA TRP A 278 -2.74 -20.09 -6.11
C TRP A 278 -4.00 -20.31 -5.28
N ILE A 279 -4.93 -19.35 -5.25
CA ILE A 279 -6.14 -19.46 -4.40
C ILE A 279 -7.08 -20.57 -4.87
N ASN A 280 -7.08 -20.90 -6.15
CA ASN A 280 -7.92 -21.95 -6.73
C ASN A 280 -7.44 -23.38 -6.40
N VAL A 281 -6.23 -23.53 -5.86
CA VAL A 281 -5.75 -24.82 -5.32
C VAL A 281 -6.45 -25.15 -4.00
N GLY A 282 -6.87 -24.14 -3.26
CA GLY A 282 -7.53 -24.31 -1.97
C GLY A 282 -8.98 -24.77 -2.12
N ASP A 283 -9.37 -25.74 -1.28
CA ASP A 283 -10.77 -26.14 -1.13
C ASP A 283 -11.46 -25.26 -0.09
N PHE A 284 -12.24 -24.31 -0.55
CA PHE A 284 -13.00 -23.39 0.31
C PHE A 284 -14.46 -23.81 0.34
N PRO A 285 -15.05 -24.03 1.52
CA PRO A 285 -16.44 -24.43 1.65
C PRO A 285 -17.39 -23.43 1.02
N ASP A 286 -18.50 -23.90 0.46
CA ASP A 286 -19.60 -23.04 0.03
C ASP A 286 -20.37 -22.53 1.26
N HIS A 287 -19.96 -21.37 1.73
CA HIS A 287 -20.45 -20.76 2.97
C HIS A 287 -20.42 -19.23 2.83
N PRO A 288 -21.31 -18.47 3.50
CA PRO A 288 -21.31 -16.99 3.48
C PRO A 288 -19.96 -16.36 3.85
N TRP A 289 -19.12 -17.05 4.60
CA TRP A 289 -17.77 -16.59 5.01
C TRP A 289 -16.66 -16.94 3.99
N ARG A 290 -16.99 -17.61 2.87
CA ARG A 290 -15.99 -18.05 1.88
C ARG A 290 -15.05 -16.93 1.44
N SER A 291 -15.60 -15.74 1.15
CA SER A 291 -14.81 -14.59 0.72
C SER A 291 -13.82 -14.11 1.79
N TYR A 292 -14.20 -14.17 3.05
CA TYR A 292 -13.32 -13.84 4.19
C TYR A 292 -12.22 -14.88 4.36
N LEU A 293 -12.55 -16.18 4.23
CA LEU A 293 -11.56 -17.27 4.27
C LEU A 293 -10.52 -17.10 3.15
N GLN A 294 -10.99 -16.86 1.93
CA GLN A 294 -10.10 -16.61 0.79
C GLN A 294 -9.22 -15.36 1.01
N ARG A 295 -9.77 -14.27 1.56
CA ARG A 295 -9.00 -13.08 1.89
C ARG A 295 -7.94 -13.36 2.95
N SER A 296 -8.27 -14.10 4.00
CA SER A 296 -7.33 -14.52 5.04
C SER A 296 -6.20 -15.38 4.48
N ALA A 297 -6.55 -16.36 3.62
CA ALA A 297 -5.56 -17.23 2.95
C ALA A 297 -4.59 -16.41 2.08
N LEU A 298 -5.11 -15.46 1.27
CA LEU A 298 -4.28 -14.56 0.46
C LEU A 298 -3.37 -13.68 1.32
N THR A 299 -3.85 -13.21 2.46
CA THR A 299 -3.05 -12.40 3.39
C THR A 299 -1.94 -13.23 4.01
N LEU A 300 -2.22 -14.43 4.49
CA LEU A 300 -1.22 -15.35 5.04
C LEU A 300 -0.17 -15.73 3.98
N LYS A 301 -0.62 -16.05 2.75
CA LYS A 301 0.32 -16.29 1.64
C LYS A 301 1.18 -15.07 1.34
N GLY A 302 0.59 -13.88 1.33
CA GLY A 302 1.32 -12.61 1.12
C GLY A 302 2.33 -12.29 2.23
N LEU A 303 2.10 -12.77 3.45
CA LEU A 303 3.04 -12.67 4.57
C LEU A 303 4.12 -13.76 4.56
N THR A 304 4.02 -14.75 3.66
CA THR A 304 5.04 -15.78 3.52
C THR A 304 6.17 -15.29 2.64
N TYR A 305 7.38 -15.25 3.18
CA TYR A 305 8.58 -14.90 2.42
C TYR A 305 9.03 -16.11 1.59
N SER A 306 8.69 -16.12 0.31
CA SER A 306 8.89 -17.24 -0.61
C SER A 306 10.31 -17.82 -0.65
N PRO A 307 11.40 -17.02 -0.59
CA PRO A 307 12.74 -17.57 -0.65
C PRO A 307 13.12 -18.52 0.49
N THR A 308 12.45 -18.41 1.65
CA THR A 308 12.75 -19.23 2.83
C THR A 308 11.54 -20.04 3.34
N GLY A 309 10.32 -19.67 2.92
CA GLY A 309 9.08 -20.19 3.49
C GLY A 309 8.74 -19.61 4.87
N ALA A 310 9.50 -18.61 5.35
CA ALA A 310 9.24 -17.97 6.64
C ALA A 310 7.95 -17.15 6.59
N LEU A 311 7.09 -17.29 7.60
CA LEU A 311 5.88 -16.49 7.75
C LEU A 311 6.16 -15.29 8.65
N LEU A 312 5.93 -14.10 8.14
CA LEU A 312 6.00 -12.85 8.94
C LEU A 312 4.79 -12.77 9.87
N ALA A 313 5.00 -12.35 11.11
CA ALA A 313 3.89 -12.10 12.03
C ALA A 313 3.06 -10.88 11.59
N ALA A 314 3.71 -9.85 11.04
CA ALA A 314 3.07 -8.75 10.32
C ALA A 314 4.08 -8.08 9.37
N SER A 315 3.59 -7.20 8.48
CA SER A 315 4.42 -6.47 7.52
C SER A 315 5.17 -5.27 8.14
N THR A 316 4.88 -4.90 9.39
CA THR A 316 5.33 -3.66 10.01
C THR A 316 6.22 -3.88 11.22
N THR A 317 6.95 -2.85 11.62
CA THR A 317 7.70 -2.76 12.88
C THR A 317 7.29 -1.51 13.64
N SER A 318 7.56 -1.49 14.94
CA SER A 318 7.54 -0.28 15.78
C SER A 318 6.20 0.41 15.97
N LEU A 319 5.11 -0.16 15.44
CA LEU A 319 3.76 0.33 15.76
C LEU A 319 3.37 -0.09 17.18
N PRO A 320 2.74 0.78 17.99
CA PRO A 320 2.22 0.41 19.30
C PRO A 320 1.15 -0.68 19.18
N GLU A 321 1.17 -1.66 20.10
CA GLU A 321 0.12 -2.70 20.18
C GLU A 321 -1.27 -2.11 20.44
N THR A 322 -1.32 -1.00 21.17
CA THR A 322 -2.53 -0.23 21.42
C THR A 322 -2.25 1.25 21.19
N PRO A 323 -3.23 2.04 20.76
CA PRO A 323 -3.06 3.48 20.62
C PRO A 323 -2.49 4.11 21.91
N HIS A 324 -1.43 4.89 21.78
CA HIS A 324 -0.67 5.52 22.87
C HIS A 324 0.03 4.51 23.83
N GLY A 325 0.12 3.23 23.45
CA GLY A 325 0.83 2.21 24.22
C GLY A 325 2.35 2.31 24.09
N GLU A 326 3.05 1.77 25.07
CA GLU A 326 4.53 1.76 25.11
C GLU A 326 5.15 0.53 24.44
N ARG A 327 4.35 -0.51 24.18
CA ARG A 327 4.82 -1.76 23.60
C ARG A 327 4.79 -1.67 22.09
N ASN A 328 5.98 -1.76 21.49
CA ASN A 328 6.16 -1.84 20.05
C ASN A 328 7.25 -2.87 19.72
N TRP A 329 6.99 -3.71 18.73
CA TRP A 329 7.85 -4.84 18.38
C TRP A 329 8.12 -4.83 16.89
N ASP A 330 9.15 -5.58 16.48
CA ASP A 330 9.35 -5.88 15.07
C ASP A 330 8.62 -7.18 14.71
N TYR A 331 7.51 -7.04 13.99
CA TYR A 331 6.68 -8.16 13.57
C TYR A 331 7.09 -8.76 12.21
N ARG A 332 8.15 -8.24 11.59
CA ARG A 332 8.62 -8.71 10.27
C ARG A 332 9.40 -10.01 10.33
N TYR A 333 9.38 -10.69 11.47
CA TYR A 333 10.04 -11.96 11.72
C TYR A 333 9.02 -13.09 11.95
N SER A 334 9.50 -14.34 11.79
CA SER A 334 8.68 -15.51 12.08
C SER A 334 8.61 -15.79 13.57
N TRP A 335 7.39 -16.01 14.04
CA TRP A 335 7.11 -16.49 15.38
C TRP A 335 6.66 -17.94 15.29
N ILE A 336 7.30 -18.85 16.04
CA ILE A 336 6.98 -20.28 15.98
C ILE A 336 5.49 -20.54 16.29
N ARG A 337 4.95 -19.87 17.31
CA ARG A 337 3.53 -19.96 17.67
C ARG A 337 2.63 -19.57 16.50
N ASP A 338 2.86 -18.40 15.90
CA ASP A 338 2.01 -17.87 14.83
C ASP A 338 2.12 -18.72 13.57
N SER A 339 3.32 -19.16 13.22
CA SER A 339 3.54 -20.07 12.08
C SER A 339 2.84 -21.41 12.25
N THR A 340 2.76 -21.94 13.49
CA THR A 340 2.09 -23.22 13.77
C THR A 340 0.58 -23.16 13.52
N PHE A 341 -0.05 -22.01 13.77
CA PHE A 341 -1.50 -21.82 13.57
C PHE A 341 -1.86 -21.32 12.17
N ALA A 342 -0.89 -20.87 11.38
CA ALA A 342 -1.12 -20.36 10.03
C ALA A 342 -0.99 -21.45 8.94
N LEU A 343 -0.40 -22.60 9.29
CA LEU A 343 -0.24 -23.79 8.45
C LEU A 343 -1.43 -24.75 8.65
#